data_c6542f12d160656e93fad2b26bfdd164
#
_entry.id   c6542f12d160656e93fad2b26bfdd164
#
_cell.length_a   1.000
_cell.length_b   1.000
_cell.length_c   1.000
_cell.angle_alpha   90.00
_cell.angle_beta   90.00
_cell.angle_gamma   90.00
#
_symmetry.space_group_name_H-M   'P 1'
#
loop_
_entity.id
_entity.type
_entity.pdbx_description
1 polymer ?
#
loop_
_entity_poly.entity_id
_entity_poly.type
_entity_poly.pdbx_seq_one_letter_code
_entity_poly.pdbx_strand_id
1 'polypeptide(L)'
;MPNRSGDDVLTGLRGCDMRTRIIMVTAIDPGLGILDLPFDDYLCKPVEREDIRAAVDQQCQVLAYELLGEYFEAESKRSVIEAELPPERLADHEEFLTLDERATAVRDRICRLLPDADDLLNTFSGIERETY
;
A
#
# COMPACT_ATOMS: atom_id res chain seq x y z
N MET A 1 -23.34 -8.51 13.72
CA MET A 1 -22.18 -8.99 14.48
C MET A 1 -22.61 -9.15 15.94
N PRO A 2 -22.72 -10.38 16.39
CA PRO A 2 -23.37 -10.64 17.69
C PRO A 2 -22.60 -10.12 18.90
N ASN A 3 -21.26 -10.05 18.83
CA ASN A 3 -20.44 -9.72 19.99
C ASN A 3 -19.55 -8.49 19.84
N ARG A 4 -19.57 -7.85 18.67
CA ARG A 4 -18.73 -6.67 18.37
C ARG A 4 -19.44 -5.71 17.44
N SER A 5 -19.30 -4.44 17.69
CA SER A 5 -19.71 -3.42 16.74
C SER A 5 -18.70 -3.35 15.58
N GLY A 6 -19.12 -2.71 14.47
CA GLY A 6 -18.20 -2.44 13.36
C GLY A 6 -17.01 -1.60 13.79
N ASP A 7 -17.22 -0.68 14.72
CA ASP A 7 -16.16 0.19 15.27
C ASP A 7 -15.11 -0.62 16.03
N ASP A 8 -15.53 -1.63 16.79
CA ASP A 8 -14.63 -2.50 17.54
C ASP A 8 -13.78 -3.35 16.58
N VAL A 9 -14.38 -3.86 15.50
CA VAL A 9 -13.67 -4.62 14.47
C VAL A 9 -12.63 -3.74 13.79
N LEU A 10 -13.00 -2.51 13.43
CA LEU A 10 -12.10 -1.56 12.80
C LEU A 10 -10.89 -1.27 13.67
N THR A 11 -11.11 -0.96 14.94
CA THR A 11 -10.04 -0.69 15.89
C THR A 11 -9.13 -1.91 16.06
N GLY A 12 -9.72 -3.11 16.14
CA GLY A 12 -8.97 -4.36 16.25
C GLY A 12 -8.10 -4.64 15.03
N LEU A 13 -8.60 -4.38 13.83
CA LEU A 13 -7.84 -4.56 12.60
C LEU A 13 -6.65 -3.61 12.54
N ARG A 14 -6.83 -2.36 12.93
CA ARG A 14 -5.73 -1.39 12.96
C ARG A 14 -4.69 -1.74 14.01
N GLY A 15 -5.12 -2.29 15.14
CA GLY A 15 -4.21 -2.75 16.19
C GLY A 15 -3.30 -3.88 15.78
N CYS A 16 -3.63 -4.61 14.71
CA CYS A 16 -2.80 -5.68 14.16
C CYS A 16 -1.71 -5.17 13.22
N ASP A 17 -1.51 -3.87 13.12
CA ASP A 17 -0.50 -3.23 12.26
C ASP A 17 -0.63 -3.66 10.79
N MET A 18 -1.84 -3.80 10.31
CA MET A 18 -2.11 -4.16 8.91
C MET A 18 -2.14 -2.93 8.03
N ARG A 19 -1.49 -3.02 6.88
CA ARG A 19 -1.51 -1.97 5.86
C ARG A 19 -2.70 -2.09 4.92
N THR A 20 -3.76 -2.69 5.38
CA THR A 20 -4.98 -2.87 4.60
C THR A 20 -5.82 -1.60 4.70
N ARG A 21 -6.33 -1.13 3.58
CA ARG A 21 -7.29 -0.04 3.54
C ARG A 21 -8.65 -0.56 3.97
N ILE A 22 -9.35 0.23 4.76
CA ILE A 22 -10.63 -0.18 5.36
C ILE A 22 -11.72 0.80 4.95
N ILE A 23 -12.78 0.27 4.34
CA ILE A 23 -13.96 1.03 3.95
C ILE A 23 -15.11 0.60 4.84
N MET A 24 -15.70 1.55 5.55
CA MET A 24 -16.89 1.30 6.37
C MET A 24 -18.14 1.47 5.53
N VAL A 25 -19.02 0.46 5.54
CA VAL A 25 -20.31 0.52 4.85
C VAL A 25 -21.39 0.26 5.90
N THR A 26 -22.20 1.28 6.18
CA THR A 26 -23.15 1.20 7.29
C THR A 26 -24.44 1.94 6.97
N ALA A 27 -25.54 1.55 7.64
CA ALA A 27 -26.81 2.24 7.56
C ALA A 27 -26.93 3.42 8.53
N ILE A 28 -25.96 3.56 9.44
CA ILE A 28 -25.97 4.60 10.46
C ILE A 28 -25.36 5.87 9.88
N ASP A 29 -26.05 7.01 10.05
CA ASP A 29 -25.53 8.31 9.61
C ASP A 29 -24.25 8.63 10.36
N PRO A 30 -23.20 9.08 9.63
CA PRO A 30 -21.96 9.45 10.28
C PRO A 30 -22.12 10.74 11.08
N GLY A 31 -21.95 10.65 12.39
CA GLY A 31 -21.84 11.82 13.24
C GLY A 31 -20.38 12.28 13.30
N LEU A 32 -20.14 13.43 13.92
CA LEU A 32 -18.77 13.94 14.06
C LEU A 32 -17.87 13.00 14.86
N GLY A 33 -18.45 12.15 15.72
CA GLY A 33 -17.69 11.19 16.52
C GLY A 33 -16.94 10.13 15.70
N ILE A 34 -17.34 9.90 14.45
CA ILE A 34 -16.66 8.91 13.61
C ILE A 34 -15.31 9.40 13.09
N LEU A 35 -15.05 10.70 13.15
CA LEU A 35 -13.80 11.27 12.65
C LEU A 35 -12.57 10.74 13.39
N ASP A 36 -12.75 10.24 14.60
CA ASP A 36 -11.67 9.64 15.39
C ASP A 36 -11.43 8.16 15.06
N LEU A 37 -12.30 7.54 14.25
CA LEU A 37 -12.16 6.13 13.89
C LEU A 37 -11.14 5.95 12.76
N PRO A 38 -10.33 4.86 12.81
CA PRO A 38 -9.26 4.64 11.85
C PRO A 38 -9.73 3.97 10.56
N PHE A 39 -10.72 4.54 9.87
CA PHE A 39 -11.16 4.07 8.56
C PHE A 39 -10.52 4.92 7.45
N ASP A 40 -10.51 4.38 6.23
CA ASP A 40 -9.97 5.08 5.07
C ASP A 40 -11.07 5.69 4.21
N ASP A 41 -12.26 5.11 4.22
CA ASP A 41 -13.43 5.66 3.55
C ASP A 41 -14.70 5.22 4.27
N TYR A 42 -15.78 5.94 4.05
CA TYR A 42 -17.04 5.70 4.75
C TYR A 42 -18.20 5.85 3.77
N LEU A 43 -18.99 4.79 3.61
CA LEU A 43 -20.16 4.80 2.75
C LEU A 43 -21.40 4.52 3.59
N CYS A 44 -22.42 5.36 3.41
CA CYS A 44 -23.68 5.23 4.13
C CYS A 44 -24.72 4.51 3.25
N LYS A 45 -25.34 3.47 3.79
CA LYS A 45 -26.38 2.73 3.08
C LYS A 45 -27.63 3.62 2.89
N PRO A 46 -28.37 3.49 1.77
CA PRO A 46 -28.16 2.53 0.68
C PRO A 46 -27.02 2.93 -0.24
N VAL A 47 -26.22 1.95 -0.66
CA VAL A 47 -25.13 2.16 -1.61
C VAL A 47 -25.38 1.30 -2.83
N GLU A 48 -24.99 1.80 -3.99
CA GLU A 48 -25.06 1.07 -5.23
C GLU A 48 -23.74 0.38 -5.52
N ARG A 49 -23.79 -0.60 -6.40
CA ARG A 49 -22.60 -1.38 -6.77
C ARG A 49 -21.49 -0.47 -7.31
N GLU A 50 -21.86 0.54 -8.08
CA GLU A 50 -20.90 1.50 -8.66
C GLU A 50 -20.21 2.33 -7.58
N ASP A 51 -20.93 2.68 -6.52
CA ASP A 51 -20.37 3.46 -5.40
C ASP A 51 -19.29 2.63 -4.66
N ILE A 52 -19.59 1.35 -4.43
CA ILE A 52 -18.65 0.45 -3.78
C ILE A 52 -17.42 0.25 -4.66
N ARG A 53 -17.61 0.02 -5.95
CA ARG A 53 -16.52 -0.17 -6.90
C ARG A 53 -15.62 1.06 -6.95
N ALA A 54 -16.20 2.25 -7.05
CA ALA A 54 -15.45 3.49 -7.10
C ALA A 54 -14.62 3.69 -5.82
N ALA A 55 -15.20 3.40 -4.65
CA ALA A 55 -14.49 3.51 -3.38
C ALA A 55 -13.33 2.52 -3.29
N VAL A 56 -13.55 1.27 -3.73
CA VAL A 56 -12.50 0.25 -3.74
C VAL A 56 -11.36 0.66 -4.68
N ASP A 57 -11.69 1.08 -5.91
CA ASP A 57 -10.69 1.51 -6.89
C ASP A 57 -9.87 2.67 -6.35
N GLN A 58 -10.52 3.65 -5.71
CA GLN A 58 -9.84 4.79 -5.13
C GLN A 58 -8.86 4.35 -4.02
N GLN A 59 -9.28 3.46 -3.14
CA GLN A 59 -8.41 2.99 -2.06
C GLN A 59 -7.27 2.13 -2.59
N CYS A 60 -7.49 1.36 -3.63
CA CYS A 60 -6.40 0.61 -4.30
C CYS A 60 -5.34 1.57 -4.86
N GLN A 61 -5.77 2.67 -5.49
CA GLN A 61 -4.85 3.67 -6.03
C GLN A 61 -4.05 4.34 -4.92
N VAL A 62 -4.71 4.76 -3.85
CA VAL A 62 -4.04 5.41 -2.71
C VAL A 62 -2.99 4.49 -2.11
N LEU A 63 -3.36 3.23 -1.86
CA LEU A 63 -2.43 2.24 -1.31
C LEU A 63 -1.25 2.00 -2.26
N ALA A 64 -1.52 1.88 -3.55
CA ALA A 64 -0.47 1.66 -4.55
C ALA A 64 0.53 2.82 -4.57
N TYR A 65 0.07 4.07 -4.47
CA TYR A 65 0.97 5.23 -4.41
C TYR A 65 1.82 5.25 -3.13
N GLU A 66 1.26 4.86 -2.01
CA GLU A 66 2.03 4.71 -0.77
C GLU A 66 3.13 3.64 -0.93
N LEU A 67 2.77 2.52 -1.53
CA LEU A 67 3.71 1.43 -1.77
C LEU A 67 4.79 1.80 -2.78
N LEU A 68 4.47 2.66 -3.76
CA LEU A 68 5.47 3.18 -4.69
C LEU A 68 6.58 3.92 -3.95
N GLY A 69 6.24 4.74 -2.96
CA GLY A 69 7.23 5.41 -2.14
C GLY A 69 8.18 4.43 -1.45
N GLU A 70 7.62 3.36 -0.88
CA GLU A 70 8.42 2.33 -0.24
C GLU A 70 9.30 1.56 -1.23
N TYR A 71 8.75 1.26 -2.40
CA TYR A 71 9.48 0.58 -3.46
C TYR A 71 10.72 1.37 -3.89
N PHE A 72 10.55 2.66 -4.16
CA PHE A 72 11.66 3.50 -4.60
C PHE A 72 12.68 3.74 -3.49
N GLU A 73 12.25 3.82 -2.24
CA GLU A 73 13.18 3.90 -1.11
C GLU A 73 14.06 2.65 -1.05
N ALA A 74 13.45 1.46 -1.15
CA ALA A 74 14.19 0.21 -1.13
C ALA A 74 15.13 0.08 -2.34
N GLU A 75 14.66 0.47 -3.52
CA GLU A 75 15.46 0.44 -4.75
C GLU A 75 16.65 1.39 -4.69
N SER A 76 16.45 2.59 -4.14
CA SER A 76 17.54 3.57 -3.99
C SER A 76 18.62 3.05 -3.06
N LYS A 77 18.24 2.48 -1.93
CA LYS A 77 19.19 1.91 -0.97
C LYS A 77 19.93 0.70 -1.57
N ARG A 78 19.20 -0.15 -2.27
CA ARG A 78 19.78 -1.30 -2.95
C ARG A 78 20.81 -0.88 -3.99
N SER A 79 20.50 0.15 -4.77
CA SER A 79 21.39 0.69 -5.80
C SER A 79 22.69 1.24 -5.21
N VAL A 80 22.62 1.90 -4.05
CA VAL A 80 23.80 2.38 -3.35
C VAL A 80 24.71 1.20 -2.95
N ILE A 81 24.16 0.16 -2.42
CA ILE A 81 24.92 -1.04 -2.02
C ILE A 81 25.55 -1.69 -3.26
N GLU A 82 24.81 -1.79 -4.37
CA GLU A 82 25.34 -2.35 -5.62
C GLU A 82 26.53 -1.55 -6.15
N ALA A 83 26.50 -0.23 -6.00
CA ALA A 83 27.57 0.64 -6.46
C ALA A 83 28.83 0.53 -5.58
N GLU A 84 28.66 0.21 -4.31
CA GLU A 84 29.76 0.17 -3.35
C GLU A 84 30.42 -1.19 -3.20
N LEU A 85 29.71 -2.28 -3.51
CA LEU A 85 30.20 -3.64 -3.30
C LEU A 85 30.37 -4.39 -4.61
N PRO A 86 31.42 -5.25 -4.72
CA PRO A 86 31.56 -6.13 -5.89
C PRO A 86 30.45 -7.19 -5.91
N PRO A 87 30.10 -7.70 -7.11
CA PRO A 87 29.02 -8.69 -7.23
C PRO A 87 29.18 -9.93 -6.35
N GLU A 88 30.40 -10.34 -6.08
CA GLU A 88 30.69 -11.53 -5.25
C GLU A 88 30.25 -11.33 -3.81
N ARG A 89 30.22 -10.08 -3.33
CA ARG A 89 29.82 -9.75 -1.97
C ARG A 89 28.33 -9.50 -1.81
N LEU A 90 27.65 -9.16 -2.89
CA LEU A 90 26.20 -8.89 -2.85
C LEU A 90 25.40 -10.12 -2.43
N ALA A 91 25.83 -11.29 -2.90
CA ALA A 91 25.14 -12.56 -2.59
C ALA A 91 25.15 -12.89 -1.09
N ASP A 92 26.14 -12.40 -0.37
CA ASP A 92 26.29 -12.65 1.08
C ASP A 92 25.93 -11.43 1.92
N HIS A 93 25.56 -10.31 1.30
CA HIS A 93 25.24 -9.08 2.02
C HIS A 93 23.80 -9.11 2.51
N GLU A 94 23.63 -9.25 3.81
CA GLU A 94 22.31 -9.46 4.44
C GLU A 94 21.36 -8.29 4.17
N GLU A 95 21.84 -7.06 4.35
CA GLU A 95 21.02 -5.87 4.11
C GLU A 95 20.57 -5.75 2.66
N PHE A 96 21.47 -6.05 1.71
CA PHE A 96 21.13 -6.05 0.29
C PHE A 96 20.02 -7.06 -0.03
N LEU A 97 20.16 -8.29 0.49
CA LEU A 97 19.15 -9.34 0.26
C LEU A 97 17.80 -8.97 0.87
N THR A 98 17.80 -8.36 2.03
CA THR A 98 16.57 -7.90 2.68
C THR A 98 15.88 -6.81 1.86
N LEU A 99 16.63 -5.85 1.35
CA LEU A 99 16.08 -4.78 0.50
C LEU A 99 15.55 -5.32 -0.83
N ASP A 100 16.25 -6.29 -1.40
CA ASP A 100 15.84 -6.95 -2.65
C ASP A 100 14.52 -7.69 -2.46
N GLU A 101 14.38 -8.47 -1.41
CA GLU A 101 13.15 -9.17 -1.06
C GLU A 101 12.00 -8.21 -0.82
N ARG A 102 12.26 -7.13 -0.09
CA ARG A 102 11.24 -6.10 0.20
C ARG A 102 10.77 -5.42 -1.08
N ALA A 103 11.70 -5.02 -1.94
CA ALA A 103 11.37 -4.37 -3.20
C ALA A 103 10.52 -5.28 -4.09
N THR A 104 10.88 -6.56 -4.18
CA THR A 104 10.12 -7.55 -4.96
C THR A 104 8.72 -7.73 -4.40
N ALA A 105 8.58 -7.90 -3.10
CA ALA A 105 7.29 -8.09 -2.45
C ALA A 105 6.37 -6.88 -2.63
N VAL A 106 6.91 -5.67 -2.47
CA VAL A 106 6.15 -4.43 -2.64
C VAL A 106 5.73 -4.27 -4.11
N ARG A 107 6.64 -4.52 -5.04
CA ARG A 107 6.34 -4.45 -6.48
C ARG A 107 5.21 -5.39 -6.86
N ASP A 108 5.25 -6.64 -6.39
CA ASP A 108 4.21 -7.63 -6.67
C ASP A 108 2.85 -7.15 -6.14
N ARG A 109 2.84 -6.53 -4.97
CA ARG A 109 1.62 -6.01 -4.38
C ARG A 109 1.06 -4.83 -5.19
N ILE A 110 1.91 -3.91 -5.64
CA ILE A 110 1.52 -2.80 -6.49
C ILE A 110 0.90 -3.32 -7.79
N CYS A 111 1.50 -4.31 -8.40
CA CYS A 111 1.00 -4.92 -9.64
C CYS A 111 -0.37 -5.56 -9.47
N ARG A 112 -0.68 -6.08 -8.28
CA ARG A 112 -2.01 -6.61 -7.98
C ARG A 112 -3.06 -5.52 -7.76
N LEU A 113 -2.63 -4.33 -7.32
CA LEU A 113 -3.54 -3.22 -7.03
C LEU A 113 -3.87 -2.38 -8.26
N LEU A 114 -2.93 -2.24 -9.20
CA LEU A 114 -3.09 -1.42 -10.39
C LEU A 114 -2.84 -2.24 -11.65
N PRO A 115 -3.77 -2.21 -12.64
CA PRO A 115 -3.60 -2.97 -13.89
C PRO A 115 -2.41 -2.53 -14.73
N ASP A 116 -2.08 -1.24 -14.70
CA ASP A 116 -0.99 -0.63 -15.49
C ASP A 116 0.25 -0.29 -14.65
N ALA A 117 0.45 -1.03 -13.57
CA ALA A 117 1.54 -0.78 -12.64
C ALA A 117 2.92 -0.90 -13.28
N ASP A 118 3.10 -1.85 -14.21
CA ASP A 118 4.39 -2.05 -14.86
C ASP A 118 4.85 -0.81 -15.63
N ASP A 119 3.94 -0.16 -16.35
CA ASP A 119 4.23 1.08 -17.06
C ASP A 119 4.63 2.18 -16.10
N LEU A 120 3.91 2.31 -15.00
CA LEU A 120 4.18 3.31 -13.98
C LEU A 120 5.54 3.09 -13.33
N LEU A 121 5.84 1.85 -12.94
CA LEU A 121 7.11 1.49 -12.34
C LEU A 121 8.29 1.74 -13.28
N ASN A 122 8.13 1.39 -14.54
CA ASN A 122 9.17 1.58 -15.55
C ASN A 122 9.42 3.06 -15.85
N THR A 123 8.36 3.87 -15.87
CA THR A 123 8.47 5.31 -16.10
C THR A 123 9.30 5.97 -14.98
N PHE A 124 9.01 5.67 -13.75
CA PHE A 124 9.75 6.23 -12.61
C PHE A 124 11.19 5.73 -12.55
N SER A 125 11.43 4.46 -12.86
CA SER A 125 12.77 3.90 -12.91
C SER A 125 13.63 4.59 -13.98
N GLY A 126 13.02 4.90 -15.13
CA GLY A 126 13.70 5.64 -16.20
C GLY A 126 14.12 7.04 -15.79
N ILE A 127 13.22 7.75 -15.10
CA ILE A 127 13.50 9.11 -14.60
C ILE A 127 14.66 9.09 -13.59
N GLU A 128 14.63 8.14 -12.69
CA GLU A 128 15.67 8.00 -11.67
C GLU A 128 17.06 7.75 -12.30
N ARG A 129 17.10 6.91 -13.30
CA ARG A 129 18.35 6.62 -14.02
C ARG A 129 18.92 7.83 -14.75
N GLU A 130 18.09 8.68 -15.29
CA GLU A 130 18.52 9.89 -16.00
C GLU A 130 19.09 10.95 -15.05
N THR A 131 18.71 10.90 -13.78
CA THR A 131 19.16 11.84 -12.76
C THR A 131 20.59 11.56 -12.28
N TYR A 132 21.05 10.34 -12.48
CA TYR A 132 22.39 9.90 -12.12
C TYR A 132 23.25 9.75 -13.36
#